data_cedfe6f4d6af894abb569cbaef441a6b
#
_entry.id   cedfe6f4d6af894abb569cbaef441a6b
#
_cell.length_a   1.000
_cell.length_b   1.000
_cell.length_c   1.000
_cell.angle_alpha   90.00
_cell.angle_beta   90.00
_cell.angle_gamma   90.00
#
_symmetry.space_group_name_H-M   'P 1'
#
loop_
_entity.id
_entity.type
_entity.pdbx_description
1 polymer ?
#
loop_
_entity_poly.entity_id
_entity_poly.type
_entity_poly.pdbx_seq_one_letter_code
_entity_poly.pdbx_strand_id
1 'polypeptide(L)'
;AQDEPNMSAITSDNIEGGKKIAKFLISSGHKKISYIAGWEGASTQRDREAGFISILNDAGLSLHSRKVGNFVLEESREATRSMFLNNPPEAVFVANDHMAFAVMDTLRYELGLKIPDDVSVVGYDDVPAASWPSYLLTTVQQPVNIMVRETVEILIEKIENPEARPQKIKVDGPLILRKSTKINKGH
;
A
#
# COMPACT_ATOMS: atom_id res chain seq x y z
N ALA A 1 7.45 18.09 -3.04
CA ALA A 1 7.29 18.85 -1.77
C ALA A 1 8.20 18.32 -0.65
N GLN A 2 8.45 17.01 -0.57
CA GLN A 2 9.37 16.46 0.47
C GLN A 2 10.81 16.93 0.31
N ASP A 3 11.25 17.19 -0.91
CA ASP A 3 12.63 17.54 -1.24
C ASP A 3 12.89 19.07 -1.25
N GLU A 4 11.83 19.87 -1.09
CA GLU A 4 11.98 21.33 -1.05
C GLU A 4 12.45 21.79 0.34
N PRO A 5 13.67 22.36 0.46
CA PRO A 5 14.28 22.66 1.76
C PRO A 5 13.52 23.72 2.56
N ASN A 6 12.80 24.62 1.88
CA ASN A 6 12.11 25.76 2.48
C ASN A 6 10.62 25.53 2.74
N MET A 7 10.13 24.31 2.55
CA MET A 7 8.71 23.97 2.76
C MET A 7 8.55 22.97 3.89
N SER A 8 7.58 23.22 4.77
CA SER A 8 7.12 22.18 5.70
C SER A 8 6.32 21.13 4.95
N ALA A 9 6.45 19.88 5.34
CA ALA A 9 5.70 18.77 4.75
C ALA A 9 5.35 17.72 5.82
N ILE A 10 4.09 17.30 5.80
CA ILE A 10 3.62 16.19 6.60
C ILE A 10 3.16 15.09 5.65
N THR A 11 3.70 13.91 5.83
CA THR A 11 3.45 12.76 4.94
C THR A 11 3.26 11.51 5.75
N SER A 12 2.53 10.53 5.20
CA SER A 12 2.61 9.17 5.72
C SER A 12 4.03 8.64 5.58
N ASP A 13 4.48 7.82 6.52
CA ASP A 13 5.70 7.04 6.35
C ASP A 13 5.47 5.88 5.37
N ASN A 14 5.55 6.21 4.08
CA ASN A 14 5.28 5.26 3.00
C ASN A 14 6.30 4.12 2.95
N ILE A 15 7.57 4.39 3.35
CA ILE A 15 8.60 3.35 3.42
C ILE A 15 8.24 2.34 4.51
N GLU A 16 7.92 2.81 5.72
CA GLU A 16 7.55 1.92 6.82
C GLU A 16 6.23 1.19 6.53
N GLY A 17 5.26 1.85 5.89
CA GLY A 17 4.03 1.19 5.42
C GLY A 17 4.30 0.02 4.47
N GLY A 18 5.18 0.21 3.48
CA GLY A 18 5.62 -0.87 2.58
C GLY A 18 6.31 -2.02 3.31
N LYS A 19 7.19 -1.70 4.27
CA LYS A 19 7.86 -2.70 5.12
C LYS A 19 6.87 -3.52 5.94
N LYS A 20 5.86 -2.90 6.54
CA LYS A 20 4.80 -3.59 7.30
C LYS A 20 4.07 -4.62 6.46
N ILE A 21 3.70 -4.26 5.24
CA ILE A 21 3.01 -5.16 4.32
C ILE A 21 3.91 -6.37 3.98
N ALA A 22 5.17 -6.14 3.64
CA ALA A 22 6.10 -7.23 3.33
C ALA A 22 6.30 -8.17 4.51
N LYS A 23 6.58 -7.64 5.71
CA LYS A 23 6.71 -8.43 6.95
C LYS A 23 5.46 -9.28 7.21
N PHE A 24 4.28 -8.69 7.04
CA PHE A 24 3.01 -9.38 7.23
C PHE A 24 2.82 -10.52 6.23
N LEU A 25 3.03 -10.30 4.94
CA LEU A 25 2.86 -11.33 3.92
C LEU A 25 3.86 -12.49 4.09
N ILE A 26 5.11 -12.18 4.43
CA ILE A 26 6.13 -13.19 4.72
C ILE A 26 5.75 -14.01 5.96
N SER A 27 5.36 -13.35 7.07
CA SER A 27 4.95 -14.04 8.29
C SER A 27 3.69 -14.87 8.11
N SER A 28 2.84 -14.52 7.14
CA SER A 28 1.68 -15.32 6.72
C SER A 28 2.04 -16.51 5.82
N GLY A 29 3.33 -16.72 5.53
CA GLY A 29 3.84 -17.89 4.80
C GLY A 29 3.88 -17.74 3.29
N HIS A 30 3.58 -16.55 2.73
CA HIS A 30 3.64 -16.33 1.29
C HIS A 30 5.08 -16.24 0.77
N LYS A 31 5.36 -16.91 -0.35
CA LYS A 31 6.66 -16.91 -1.02
C LYS A 31 6.61 -16.24 -2.41
N LYS A 32 5.53 -16.46 -3.16
CA LYS A 32 5.30 -15.82 -4.46
C LYS A 32 4.51 -14.54 -4.27
N ILE A 33 5.21 -13.45 -3.96
CA ILE A 33 4.62 -12.16 -3.63
C ILE A 33 4.86 -11.19 -4.78
N SER A 34 3.78 -10.57 -5.28
CA SER A 34 3.82 -9.63 -6.41
C SER A 34 3.37 -8.24 -6.01
N TYR A 35 3.65 -7.26 -6.87
CA TYR A 35 3.30 -5.87 -6.66
C TYR A 35 2.63 -5.25 -7.90
N ILE A 36 1.51 -4.55 -7.69
CA ILE A 36 0.90 -3.69 -8.71
C ILE A 36 1.13 -2.24 -8.31
N ALA A 37 2.01 -1.59 -9.05
CA ALA A 37 2.49 -0.23 -8.82
C ALA A 37 1.45 0.81 -9.27
N GLY A 38 1.45 1.97 -8.58
CA GLY A 38 0.79 3.17 -9.05
C GLY A 38 1.59 3.90 -10.14
N TRP A 39 1.32 5.18 -10.31
CA TRP A 39 2.10 6.02 -11.24
C TRP A 39 3.54 6.19 -10.74
N GLU A 40 4.51 5.82 -11.55
CA GLU A 40 5.93 5.78 -11.17
C GLU A 40 6.53 7.18 -10.86
N GLY A 41 5.91 8.26 -11.36
CA GLY A 41 6.28 9.63 -11.00
C GLY A 41 5.92 10.04 -9.57
N ALA A 42 5.02 9.32 -8.88
CA ALA A 42 4.62 9.63 -7.52
C ALA A 42 5.66 9.16 -6.49
N SER A 43 6.14 10.08 -5.63
CA SER A 43 7.08 9.74 -4.55
C SER A 43 6.48 8.71 -3.57
N THR A 44 5.19 8.84 -3.24
CA THR A 44 4.48 7.92 -2.35
C THR A 44 4.51 6.48 -2.85
N GLN A 45 4.31 6.29 -4.16
CA GLN A 45 4.41 4.98 -4.81
C GLN A 45 5.82 4.41 -4.71
N ARG A 46 6.85 5.20 -5.05
CA ARG A 46 8.26 4.76 -4.98
C ARG A 46 8.69 4.39 -3.57
N ASP A 47 8.27 5.18 -2.58
CA ASP A 47 8.60 4.95 -1.17
C ASP A 47 7.93 3.66 -0.65
N ARG A 48 6.64 3.42 -0.98
CA ARG A 48 5.92 2.17 -0.62
C ARG A 48 6.63 0.95 -1.21
N GLU A 49 6.94 1.01 -2.51
CA GLU A 49 7.63 -0.06 -3.22
C GLU A 49 9.03 -0.31 -2.65
N ALA A 50 9.82 0.75 -2.41
CA ALA A 50 11.17 0.63 -1.86
C ALA A 50 11.17 -0.04 -0.48
N GLY A 51 10.27 0.38 0.42
CA GLY A 51 10.10 -0.25 1.73
C GLY A 51 9.70 -1.73 1.62
N PHE A 52 8.77 -2.03 0.72
CA PHE A 52 8.29 -3.39 0.48
C PHE A 52 9.38 -4.32 -0.04
N ILE A 53 10.10 -3.90 -1.08
CA ILE A 53 11.20 -4.68 -1.68
C ILE A 53 12.35 -4.87 -0.70
N SER A 54 12.68 -3.86 0.14
CA SER A 54 13.77 -3.99 1.11
C SER A 54 13.56 -5.19 2.04
N ILE A 55 12.36 -5.38 2.57
CA ILE A 55 12.03 -6.48 3.48
C ILE A 55 11.96 -7.83 2.76
N LEU A 56 11.50 -7.87 1.51
CA LEU A 56 11.58 -9.10 0.72
C LEU A 56 13.03 -9.55 0.56
N ASN A 57 13.92 -8.63 0.19
CA ASN A 57 15.34 -8.91 0.01
C ASN A 57 16.02 -9.36 1.31
N ASP A 58 15.72 -8.71 2.44
CA ASP A 58 16.23 -9.08 3.78
C ASP A 58 15.80 -10.51 4.17
N ALA A 59 14.64 -10.96 3.69
CA ALA A 59 14.14 -12.32 3.89
C ALA A 59 14.64 -13.34 2.83
N GLY A 60 15.54 -12.94 1.94
CA GLY A 60 16.04 -13.79 0.85
C GLY A 60 15.00 -14.07 -0.24
N LEU A 61 13.94 -13.27 -0.32
CA LEU A 61 12.91 -13.34 -1.36
C LEU A 61 13.13 -12.25 -2.40
N SER A 62 12.76 -12.53 -3.65
CA SER A 62 12.63 -11.53 -4.69
C SER A 62 11.16 -11.29 -5.01
N LEU A 63 10.86 -10.12 -5.55
CA LEU A 63 9.53 -9.84 -6.05
C LEU A 63 9.18 -10.83 -7.17
N HIS A 64 8.08 -11.58 -7.00
CA HIS A 64 7.67 -12.62 -7.95
C HIS A 64 7.30 -12.03 -9.31
N SER A 65 6.52 -10.97 -9.33
CA SER A 65 6.25 -10.17 -10.52
C SER A 65 5.84 -8.75 -10.15
N ARG A 66 6.04 -7.81 -11.08
CA ARG A 66 5.68 -6.39 -10.96
C ARG A 66 4.88 -5.96 -12.19
N LYS A 67 3.78 -5.28 -11.96
CA LYS A 67 2.99 -4.62 -13.00
C LYS A 67 2.70 -3.19 -12.60
N VAL A 68 2.29 -2.35 -13.53
CA VAL A 68 1.94 -0.94 -13.30
C VAL A 68 0.48 -0.73 -13.66
N GLY A 69 -0.28 -0.12 -12.74
CA GLY A 69 -1.69 0.21 -12.91
C GLY A 69 -1.96 1.72 -12.85
N ASN A 70 -0.90 2.56 -12.67
CA ASN A 70 -0.92 4.03 -12.80
C ASN A 70 -2.00 4.77 -11.99
N PHE A 71 -2.55 4.16 -10.93
CA PHE A 71 -3.74 4.64 -10.19
C PHE A 71 -5.01 4.69 -11.05
N VAL A 72 -5.06 3.93 -12.15
CA VAL A 72 -6.19 3.82 -13.08
C VAL A 72 -6.83 2.45 -12.96
N LEU A 73 -8.15 2.41 -12.79
CA LEU A 73 -8.88 1.15 -12.53
C LEU A 73 -8.71 0.15 -13.67
N GLU A 74 -8.87 0.59 -14.93
CA GLU A 74 -8.79 -0.32 -16.09
C GLU A 74 -7.35 -0.84 -16.30
N GLU A 75 -6.32 0.01 -16.12
CA GLU A 75 -4.93 -0.44 -16.18
C GLU A 75 -4.60 -1.43 -15.05
N SER A 76 -5.22 -1.26 -13.87
CA SER A 76 -5.09 -2.22 -12.76
C SER A 76 -5.73 -3.57 -13.08
N ARG A 77 -6.87 -3.59 -13.79
CA ARG A 77 -7.50 -4.82 -14.29
C ARG A 77 -6.61 -5.54 -15.30
N GLU A 78 -6.09 -4.80 -16.28
CA GLU A 78 -5.18 -5.37 -17.29
C GLU A 78 -3.88 -5.90 -16.66
N ALA A 79 -3.29 -5.14 -15.74
CA ALA A 79 -2.15 -5.57 -14.95
C ALA A 79 -2.43 -6.91 -14.21
N THR A 80 -3.65 -7.05 -13.65
CA THR A 80 -4.08 -8.27 -12.95
C THR A 80 -4.21 -9.43 -13.92
N ARG A 81 -4.93 -9.26 -15.04
CA ARG A 81 -5.07 -10.32 -16.07
C ARG A 81 -3.69 -10.83 -16.51
N SER A 82 -2.80 -9.91 -16.87
CA SER A 82 -1.44 -10.21 -17.31
C SER A 82 -0.60 -10.92 -16.22
N MET A 83 -0.75 -10.52 -14.95
CA MET A 83 0.00 -11.10 -13.82
C MET A 83 -0.40 -12.55 -13.55
N PHE A 84 -1.66 -12.90 -13.76
CA PHE A 84 -2.21 -14.22 -13.43
C PHE A 84 -2.20 -15.23 -14.58
N LEU A 85 -1.74 -14.87 -15.79
CA LEU A 85 -1.80 -15.74 -16.98
C LEU A 85 -0.99 -17.04 -16.84
N ASN A 86 0.27 -16.98 -16.43
CA ASN A 86 1.18 -18.14 -16.56
C ASN A 86 1.78 -18.63 -15.24
N ASN A 87 2.02 -17.78 -14.29
CA ASN A 87 2.63 -18.13 -13.01
C ASN A 87 2.06 -17.22 -11.92
N PRO A 88 0.83 -17.51 -11.46
CA PRO A 88 0.13 -16.63 -10.54
C PRO A 88 0.85 -16.49 -9.20
N PRO A 89 0.82 -15.29 -8.59
CA PRO A 89 1.31 -15.07 -7.24
C PRO A 89 0.37 -15.67 -6.18
N GLU A 90 0.91 -15.91 -4.98
CA GLU A 90 0.15 -16.29 -3.78
C GLU A 90 -0.42 -15.05 -3.05
N ALA A 91 0.24 -13.91 -3.23
CA ALA A 91 -0.19 -12.64 -2.66
C ALA A 91 0.19 -11.46 -3.57
N VAL A 92 -0.67 -10.43 -3.56
CA VAL A 92 -0.45 -9.18 -4.29
C VAL A 92 -0.57 -8.01 -3.35
N PHE A 93 0.49 -7.21 -3.26
CA PHE A 93 0.40 -5.85 -2.74
C PHE A 93 0.03 -4.89 -3.88
N VAL A 94 -0.98 -4.07 -3.68
CA VAL A 94 -1.47 -3.07 -4.63
C VAL A 94 -1.23 -1.68 -4.06
N ALA A 95 -0.70 -0.77 -4.85
CA ALA A 95 -0.19 0.52 -4.41
C ALA A 95 -1.22 1.40 -3.68
N ASN A 96 -2.53 1.23 -3.94
CA ASN A 96 -3.62 1.87 -3.18
C ASN A 96 -4.91 1.04 -3.20
N ASP A 97 -5.87 1.41 -2.33
CA ASP A 97 -7.13 0.68 -2.16
C ASP A 97 -8.02 0.73 -3.41
N HIS A 98 -8.07 1.87 -4.12
CA HIS A 98 -8.91 1.98 -5.31
C HIS A 98 -8.48 1.01 -6.41
N MET A 99 -7.17 0.89 -6.63
CA MET A 99 -6.63 -0.14 -7.53
C MET A 99 -6.89 -1.54 -6.98
N ALA A 100 -6.74 -1.75 -5.65
CA ALA A 100 -6.97 -3.05 -5.03
C ALA A 100 -8.40 -3.55 -5.23
N PHE A 101 -9.42 -2.68 -5.22
CA PHE A 101 -10.80 -3.07 -5.55
C PHE A 101 -10.92 -3.59 -6.97
N ALA A 102 -10.33 -2.90 -7.96
CA ALA A 102 -10.33 -3.36 -9.34
C ALA A 102 -9.60 -4.71 -9.49
N VAL A 103 -8.47 -4.89 -8.78
CA VAL A 103 -7.75 -6.17 -8.73
C VAL A 103 -8.63 -7.27 -8.14
N MET A 104 -9.29 -7.03 -6.99
CA MET A 104 -10.16 -8.00 -6.33
C MET A 104 -11.37 -8.39 -7.20
N ASP A 105 -11.98 -7.42 -7.88
CA ASP A 105 -13.10 -7.67 -8.79
C ASP A 105 -12.65 -8.50 -9.99
N THR A 106 -11.51 -8.18 -10.60
CA THR A 106 -10.94 -8.97 -11.71
C THR A 106 -10.62 -10.40 -11.27
N LEU A 107 -10.00 -10.58 -10.11
CA LEU A 107 -9.68 -11.90 -9.57
C LEU A 107 -10.94 -12.74 -9.37
N ARG A 108 -12.01 -12.16 -8.78
CA ARG A 108 -13.24 -12.88 -8.44
C ARG A 108 -14.13 -13.15 -9.64
N TYR A 109 -14.41 -12.12 -10.44
CA TYR A 109 -15.47 -12.16 -11.43
C TYR A 109 -15.01 -12.49 -12.85
N GLU A 110 -13.73 -12.21 -13.17
CA GLU A 110 -13.17 -12.55 -14.47
C GLU A 110 -12.31 -13.82 -14.42
N LEU A 111 -11.49 -13.98 -13.36
CA LEU A 111 -10.57 -15.11 -13.24
C LEU A 111 -11.12 -16.25 -12.35
N GLY A 112 -12.23 -16.06 -11.66
CA GLY A 112 -12.89 -17.08 -10.83
C GLY A 112 -12.11 -17.46 -9.56
N LEU A 113 -11.16 -16.62 -9.11
CA LEU A 113 -10.30 -16.89 -7.97
C LEU A 113 -10.93 -16.44 -6.66
N LYS A 114 -10.70 -17.21 -5.60
CA LYS A 114 -11.18 -16.92 -4.26
C LYS A 114 -10.15 -16.11 -3.47
N ILE A 115 -10.61 -15.01 -2.86
CA ILE A 115 -9.82 -14.18 -1.96
C ILE A 115 -10.35 -14.42 -0.54
N PRO A 116 -9.52 -14.86 0.43
CA PRO A 116 -8.05 -15.01 0.34
C PRO A 116 -7.57 -16.43 -0.06
N ASP A 117 -8.47 -17.39 -0.35
CA ASP A 117 -8.11 -18.82 -0.43
C ASP A 117 -7.11 -19.14 -1.55
N ASP A 118 -7.24 -18.54 -2.72
CA ASP A 118 -6.33 -18.75 -3.85
C ASP A 118 -5.23 -17.65 -3.87
N VAL A 119 -5.59 -16.40 -3.51
CA VAL A 119 -4.66 -15.28 -3.52
C VAL A 119 -5.01 -14.28 -2.42
N SER A 120 -4.00 -13.83 -1.67
CA SER A 120 -4.12 -12.72 -0.71
C SER A 120 -3.94 -11.37 -1.42
N VAL A 121 -4.77 -10.37 -1.05
CA VAL A 121 -4.67 -9.00 -1.59
C VAL A 121 -4.51 -8.01 -0.44
N VAL A 122 -3.52 -7.12 -0.55
CA VAL A 122 -3.28 -6.02 0.40
C VAL A 122 -3.29 -4.70 -0.36
N GLY A 123 -3.99 -3.71 0.19
CA GLY A 123 -4.04 -2.35 -0.32
C GLY A 123 -3.20 -1.37 0.50
N TYR A 124 -3.47 -0.10 0.30
CA TYR A 124 -2.92 1.04 1.04
C TYR A 124 -3.92 2.19 0.99
N ASP A 125 -4.13 2.89 2.08
CA ASP A 125 -4.89 4.12 2.37
C ASP A 125 -5.98 3.93 3.43
N ASP A 126 -6.62 2.77 3.54
CA ASP A 126 -7.78 2.45 4.38
C ASP A 126 -8.97 3.40 4.11
N VAL A 127 -9.33 3.52 2.84
CA VAL A 127 -10.53 4.29 2.46
C VAL A 127 -11.80 3.59 2.99
N PRO A 128 -12.92 4.31 3.20
CA PRO A 128 -14.14 3.74 3.79
C PRO A 128 -14.61 2.43 3.13
N ALA A 129 -14.49 2.33 1.80
CA ALA A 129 -14.89 1.14 1.05
C ALA A 129 -14.04 -0.11 1.37
N ALA A 130 -12.83 0.05 1.91
CA ALA A 130 -11.98 -1.07 2.32
C ALA A 130 -12.64 -1.93 3.42
N SER A 131 -13.54 -1.34 4.21
CA SER A 131 -14.29 -2.04 5.26
C SER A 131 -15.60 -2.67 4.79
N TRP A 132 -16.05 -2.41 3.55
CA TRP A 132 -17.30 -2.93 3.05
C TRP A 132 -17.30 -4.45 2.95
N PRO A 133 -18.44 -5.12 3.20
CA PRO A 133 -18.55 -6.58 3.14
C PRO A 133 -18.07 -7.20 1.83
N SER A 134 -18.20 -6.46 0.72
CA SER A 134 -17.73 -6.89 -0.60
C SER A 134 -16.21 -6.98 -0.69
N TYR A 135 -15.47 -6.19 0.08
CA TYR A 135 -14.01 -6.14 -0.03
C TYR A 135 -13.32 -6.68 1.22
N LEU A 136 -13.63 -6.13 2.40
CA LEU A 136 -12.94 -6.44 3.66
C LEU A 136 -11.41 -6.49 3.44
N LEU A 137 -10.89 -5.41 2.82
CA LEU A 137 -9.53 -5.30 2.35
C LEU A 137 -8.56 -5.05 3.51
N THR A 138 -7.55 -5.90 3.64
CA THR A 138 -6.37 -5.65 4.47
C THR A 138 -5.56 -4.52 3.83
N THR A 139 -5.22 -3.48 4.60
CA THR A 139 -4.61 -2.27 4.06
C THR A 139 -3.83 -1.51 5.13
N VAL A 140 -2.87 -0.68 4.75
CA VAL A 140 -2.24 0.29 5.65
C VAL A 140 -3.08 1.55 5.71
N GLN A 141 -3.47 1.96 6.93
CA GLN A 141 -4.27 3.16 7.13
C GLN A 141 -3.42 4.42 6.98
N GLN A 142 -3.93 5.39 6.22
CA GLN A 142 -3.41 6.76 6.24
C GLN A 142 -3.79 7.45 7.56
N PRO A 143 -2.83 7.98 8.34
CA PRO A 143 -3.11 8.62 9.63
C PRO A 143 -3.63 10.05 9.47
N VAL A 144 -4.73 10.23 8.72
CA VAL A 144 -5.26 11.53 8.27
C VAL A 144 -5.50 12.50 9.41
N ASN A 145 -6.09 12.05 10.52
CA ASN A 145 -6.39 12.92 11.66
C ASN A 145 -5.11 13.51 12.30
N ILE A 146 -4.06 12.71 12.39
CA ILE A 146 -2.77 13.17 12.91
C ILE A 146 -2.15 14.14 11.90
N MET A 147 -2.14 13.79 10.62
CA MET A 147 -1.58 14.65 9.56
C MET A 147 -2.28 16.00 9.49
N VAL A 148 -3.61 16.04 9.62
CA VAL A 148 -4.38 17.31 9.65
C VAL A 148 -4.01 18.13 10.86
N ARG A 149 -3.97 17.55 12.07
CA ARG A 149 -3.58 18.25 13.28
C ARG A 149 -2.19 18.87 13.17
N GLU A 150 -1.19 18.09 12.81
CA GLU A 150 0.20 18.56 12.64
C GLU A 150 0.30 19.65 11.57
N THR A 151 -0.50 19.54 10.49
CA THR A 151 -0.54 20.58 9.44
C THR A 151 -1.07 21.89 9.99
N VAL A 152 -2.16 21.86 10.76
CA VAL A 152 -2.74 23.06 11.36
C VAL A 152 -1.77 23.70 12.36
N GLU A 153 -1.13 22.88 13.22
CA GLU A 153 -0.15 23.37 14.21
C GLU A 153 1.03 24.08 13.53
N ILE A 154 1.61 23.49 12.48
CA ILE A 154 2.70 24.11 11.71
C ILE A 154 2.26 25.39 11.01
N LEU A 155 1.03 25.42 10.48
CA LEU A 155 0.52 26.63 9.84
C LEU A 155 0.33 27.78 10.82
N ILE A 156 -0.22 27.50 12.02
CA ILE A 156 -0.38 28.50 13.08
C ILE A 156 1.00 29.00 13.51
N GLU A 157 1.95 28.10 13.81
CA GLU A 157 3.31 28.49 14.17
C GLU A 157 3.95 29.40 13.11
N LYS A 158 3.76 29.07 11.82
CA LYS A 158 4.34 29.85 10.73
C LYS A 158 3.69 31.23 10.56
N ILE A 159 2.41 31.38 10.91
CA ILE A 159 1.69 32.67 10.92
C ILE A 159 2.19 33.53 12.08
N GLU A 160 2.33 32.94 13.28
CA GLU A 160 2.78 33.66 14.48
C GLU A 160 4.27 33.97 14.44
N ASN A 161 5.08 33.08 13.85
CA ASN A 161 6.52 33.21 13.69
C ASN A 161 6.94 32.96 12.23
N PRO A 162 6.94 33.99 11.34
CA PRO A 162 7.33 33.86 9.93
C PRO A 162 8.73 33.27 9.71
N GLU A 163 9.64 33.41 10.68
CA GLU A 163 11.01 32.89 10.64
C GLU A 163 11.13 31.44 11.16
N ALA A 164 10.00 30.81 11.57
CA ALA A 164 10.02 29.42 12.01
C ALA A 164 10.62 28.50 10.93
N ARG A 165 11.46 27.56 11.34
CA ARG A 165 12.13 26.65 10.41
C ARG A 165 11.12 25.65 9.80
N PRO A 166 11.29 25.30 8.51
CA PRO A 166 10.48 24.26 7.87
C PRO A 166 10.60 22.91 8.63
N GLN A 167 9.48 22.25 8.78
CA GLN A 167 9.40 20.94 9.45
C GLN A 167 9.04 19.84 8.44
N LYS A 168 9.69 18.68 8.57
CA LYS A 168 9.41 17.48 7.77
C LYS A 168 8.97 16.36 8.70
N ILE A 169 7.67 16.10 8.75
CA ILE A 169 7.09 15.10 9.64
C ILE A 169 6.60 13.91 8.82
N LYS A 170 7.06 12.71 9.20
CA LYS A 170 6.54 11.43 8.71
C LYS A 170 5.66 10.82 9.77
N VAL A 171 4.43 10.48 9.42
CA VAL A 171 3.45 9.89 10.33
C VAL A 171 3.23 8.44 9.96
N ASP A 172 3.47 7.56 10.91
CA ASP A 172 3.28 6.13 10.71
C ASP A 172 1.80 5.74 10.83
N GLY A 173 1.33 4.84 9.95
CA GLY A 173 -0.02 4.30 9.95
C GLY A 173 -0.05 2.80 10.26
N PRO A 174 -1.08 2.30 10.96
CA PRO A 174 -1.22 0.89 11.27
C PRO A 174 -1.60 0.06 10.04
N LEU A 175 -1.18 -1.21 10.01
CA LEU A 175 -1.75 -2.21 9.11
C LEU A 175 -3.08 -2.70 9.69
N ILE A 176 -4.15 -2.52 8.96
CA ILE A 176 -5.50 -2.95 9.32
C ILE A 176 -5.78 -4.30 8.67
N LEU A 177 -5.85 -5.34 9.49
CA LEU A 177 -6.10 -6.71 9.01
C LEU A 177 -7.60 -6.93 8.80
N ARG A 178 -7.96 -7.46 7.62
CA ARG A 178 -9.32 -7.86 7.26
C ARG A 178 -9.31 -9.23 6.57
N LYS A 179 -10.33 -9.53 5.75
CA LYS A 179 -10.55 -10.87 5.18
C LYS A 179 -9.93 -11.09 3.80
N SER A 180 -9.23 -10.10 3.24
CA SER A 180 -8.58 -10.24 1.92
C SER A 180 -7.24 -10.96 1.96
N THR A 181 -6.77 -11.37 3.13
CA THR A 181 -5.48 -12.05 3.32
C THR A 181 -5.62 -13.30 4.18
N LYS A 182 -4.85 -14.34 3.85
CA LYS A 182 -4.62 -15.47 4.77
C LYS A 182 -3.82 -14.98 5.98
N ILE A 183 -4.23 -15.41 7.15
CA ILE A 183 -3.50 -15.24 8.39
C ILE A 183 -3.10 -16.63 8.84
N ASN A 184 -1.81 -16.96 8.85
CA ASN A 184 -1.36 -18.16 9.53
C ASN A 184 -1.64 -17.98 11.02
N LYS A 185 -2.64 -18.68 11.52
CA LYS A 185 -2.78 -18.88 12.96
C LYS A 185 -1.60 -19.77 13.34
N GLY A 186 -0.50 -19.17 13.79
CA GLY A 186 0.63 -19.92 14.32
C GLY A 186 0.11 -20.95 15.33
N HIS A 187 0.62 -22.16 15.23
CA HIS A 187 0.39 -23.20 16.21
C HIS A 187 0.99 -22.81 17.56
#